data_89e2e08d1e70e813e0eb62067ea7bb18
#
_entry.id   89e2e08d1e70e813e0eb62067ea7bb18
#
_cell.length_a   1.000
_cell.length_b   1.000
_cell.length_c   1.000
_cell.angle_alpha   90.00
_cell.angle_beta   90.00
_cell.angle_gamma   90.00
#
_symmetry.space_group_name_H-M   'P 1'
#
loop_
_entity.id
_entity.type
_entity.pdbx_description
1 polymer ?
#
loop_
_entity_poly.entity_id
_entity_poly.type
_entity_poly.pdbx_seq_one_letter_code
_entity_poly.pdbx_strand_id
1 'polypeptide(L)'
;MLIAAMVLGVYALARRYRDFLGGAVLGLGLIKFHLFLLWPLALLIQKRWRMMAGACTAVAVELLVSLALAGPGGMARYFALLQMNDLPRLSPSPELMINVRGLALNLGMDSMAVTGVLTVAVVILTAAACWRAPLWRWVAAASSGSLLAVPHVYGYDAGLLLIP
;
A
#
# COMPACT_ATOMS: atom_id res chain seq x y z
N MET A 1 11.19 1.65 9.17
CA MET A 1 12.22 0.57 8.97
C MET A 1 11.60 -0.76 8.54
N LEU A 2 10.60 -1.34 9.23
CA LEU A 2 10.04 -2.65 8.91
C LEU A 2 9.52 -2.75 7.45
N ILE A 3 8.73 -1.79 7.00
CA ILE A 3 8.11 -1.80 5.66
C ILE A 3 9.17 -1.71 4.56
N ALA A 4 10.20 -0.88 4.73
CA ALA A 4 11.32 -0.82 3.81
C ALA A 4 12.04 -2.17 3.71
N ALA A 5 12.28 -2.83 4.87
CA ALA A 5 12.85 -4.18 4.89
C ALA A 5 11.96 -5.21 4.18
N MET A 6 10.63 -5.09 4.29
CA MET A 6 9.68 -5.96 3.57
C MET A 6 9.78 -5.76 2.06
N VAL A 7 9.79 -4.52 1.57
CA VAL A 7 9.92 -4.22 0.13
C VAL A 7 11.26 -4.73 -0.41
N LEU A 8 12.36 -4.52 0.32
CA LEU A 8 13.67 -5.06 -0.03
C LEU A 8 13.65 -6.61 -0.02
N GLY A 9 12.99 -7.22 0.95
CA GLY A 9 12.78 -8.67 1.01
C GLY A 9 12.02 -9.21 -0.19
N VAL A 10 10.92 -8.55 -0.57
CA VAL A 10 10.16 -8.87 -1.79
C VAL A 10 11.05 -8.79 -3.02
N TYR A 11 11.80 -7.70 -3.18
CA TYR A 11 12.72 -7.50 -4.29
C TYR A 11 13.80 -8.59 -4.34
N ALA A 12 14.44 -8.88 -3.22
CA ALA A 12 15.50 -9.90 -3.13
C ALA A 12 14.99 -11.31 -3.45
N LEU A 13 13.80 -11.67 -2.97
CA LEU A 13 13.16 -12.96 -3.24
C LEU A 13 12.73 -13.07 -4.70
N ALA A 14 12.17 -12.02 -5.27
CA ALA A 14 11.79 -11.97 -6.69
C ALA A 14 13.01 -12.09 -7.61
N ARG A 15 14.15 -11.47 -7.27
CA ARG A 15 15.42 -11.64 -8.01
C ARG A 15 15.93 -13.09 -7.99
N ARG A 16 15.61 -13.84 -6.94
CA ARG A 16 15.99 -15.26 -6.79
C ARG A 16 14.91 -16.23 -7.31
N TYR A 17 13.95 -15.73 -8.09
CA TYR A 17 12.81 -16.52 -8.62
C TYR A 17 11.95 -17.19 -7.55
N ARG A 18 11.98 -16.67 -6.32
CA ARG A 18 11.15 -17.13 -5.19
C ARG A 18 9.88 -16.29 -5.06
N ASP A 19 9.14 -16.16 -6.15
CA ASP A 19 7.99 -15.26 -6.25
C ASP A 19 6.93 -15.54 -5.18
N PHE A 20 6.62 -16.81 -4.89
CA PHE A 20 5.64 -17.14 -3.87
C PHE A 20 6.04 -16.60 -2.48
N LEU A 21 7.30 -16.80 -2.09
CA LEU A 21 7.82 -16.29 -0.81
C LEU A 21 7.88 -14.75 -0.81
N GLY A 22 8.23 -14.13 -1.94
CA GLY A 22 8.17 -12.68 -2.09
C GLY A 22 6.75 -12.16 -1.88
N GLY A 23 5.76 -12.86 -2.45
CA GLY A 23 4.36 -12.57 -2.22
C GLY A 23 3.92 -12.77 -0.77
N ALA A 24 4.37 -13.84 -0.11
CA ALA A 24 4.05 -14.05 1.31
C ALA A 24 4.59 -12.91 2.18
N VAL A 25 5.83 -12.45 1.94
CA VAL A 25 6.38 -11.27 2.61
C VAL A 25 5.55 -10.02 2.33
N LEU A 26 5.09 -9.83 1.08
CA LEU A 26 4.20 -8.72 0.71
C LEU A 26 2.86 -8.80 1.46
N GLY A 27 2.27 -9.99 1.58
CA GLY A 27 1.01 -10.23 2.28
C GLY A 27 1.08 -9.84 3.76
N LEU A 28 2.20 -10.10 4.44
CA LEU A 28 2.44 -9.64 5.82
C LEU A 28 2.35 -8.11 5.97
N GLY A 29 2.42 -7.37 4.86
CA GLY A 29 2.18 -5.93 4.82
C GLY A 29 0.74 -5.52 5.08
N LEU A 30 -0.21 -6.46 5.23
CA LEU A 30 -1.60 -6.17 5.58
C LEU A 30 -1.73 -5.37 6.90
N ILE A 31 -0.76 -5.48 7.80
CA ILE A 31 -0.67 -4.64 9.01
C ILE A 31 -0.71 -3.14 8.66
N LYS A 32 -0.16 -2.75 7.50
CA LYS A 32 -0.24 -1.41 6.93
C LYS A 32 -0.70 -1.48 5.46
N PHE A 33 -1.85 -2.10 5.23
CA PHE A 33 -2.40 -2.42 3.89
C PHE A 33 -2.40 -1.21 2.95
N HIS A 34 -2.64 -0.02 3.48
CA HIS A 34 -2.67 1.20 2.70
C HIS A 34 -1.36 1.48 1.97
N LEU A 35 -0.19 1.13 2.52
CA LEU A 35 1.10 1.33 1.87
C LEU A 35 1.38 0.34 0.73
N PHE A 36 0.54 -0.69 0.59
CA PHE A 36 0.63 -1.70 -0.45
C PHE A 36 -0.56 -1.68 -1.42
N LEU A 37 -1.32 -0.58 -1.43
CA LEU A 37 -2.57 -0.45 -2.18
C LEU A 37 -2.44 -0.73 -3.68
N LEU A 38 -1.36 -0.26 -4.32
CA LEU A 38 -1.15 -0.44 -5.76
C LEU A 38 -0.30 -1.67 -6.12
N TRP A 39 0.17 -2.44 -5.14
CA TRP A 39 0.91 -3.66 -5.40
C TRP A 39 0.09 -4.74 -6.12
N PRO A 40 -1.18 -5.02 -5.77
CA PRO A 40 -2.00 -5.96 -6.54
C PRO A 40 -2.11 -5.57 -8.00
N LEU A 41 -2.29 -4.27 -8.30
CA LEU A 41 -2.31 -3.77 -9.66
C LEU A 41 -0.99 -4.02 -10.39
N ALA A 42 0.14 -3.72 -9.75
CA ALA A 42 1.46 -3.96 -10.32
C ALA A 42 1.70 -5.45 -10.59
N LEU A 43 1.30 -6.35 -9.67
CA LEU A 43 1.41 -7.79 -9.84
C LEU A 43 0.56 -8.32 -11.00
N LEU A 44 -0.64 -7.77 -11.19
CA LEU A 44 -1.52 -8.08 -12.32
C LEU A 44 -0.88 -7.68 -13.65
N ILE A 45 -0.39 -6.44 -13.75
CA ILE A 45 0.27 -5.91 -14.96
C ILE A 45 1.51 -6.72 -15.30
N GLN A 46 2.30 -7.10 -14.30
CA GLN A 46 3.52 -7.89 -14.43
C GLN A 46 3.25 -9.40 -14.59
N LYS A 47 1.98 -9.83 -14.50
CA LYS A 47 1.55 -11.24 -14.56
C LYS A 47 2.28 -12.13 -13.54
N ARG A 48 2.61 -11.60 -12.36
CA ARG A 48 3.32 -12.30 -11.29
C ARG A 48 2.34 -13.13 -10.43
N TRP A 49 1.63 -14.08 -11.05
CA TRP A 49 0.58 -14.88 -10.42
C TRP A 49 1.05 -15.64 -9.18
N ARG A 50 2.29 -16.18 -9.22
CA ARG A 50 2.87 -16.91 -8.06
C ARG A 50 3.09 -15.97 -6.86
N MET A 51 3.51 -14.74 -7.10
CA MET A 51 3.67 -13.72 -6.05
C MET A 51 2.31 -13.30 -5.51
N MET A 52 1.33 -13.12 -6.36
CA MET A 52 -0.05 -12.84 -5.94
C MET A 52 -0.62 -13.98 -5.07
N ALA A 53 -0.43 -15.24 -5.49
CA ALA A 53 -0.85 -16.39 -4.69
C ALA A 53 -0.20 -16.39 -3.29
N GLY A 54 1.12 -16.11 -3.21
CA GLY A 54 1.82 -16.00 -1.94
C GLY A 54 1.25 -14.89 -1.05
N ALA A 55 0.96 -13.71 -1.63
CA ALA A 55 0.35 -12.60 -0.91
C ALA A 55 -1.05 -12.95 -0.39
N CYS A 56 -1.90 -13.52 -1.24
CA CYS A 56 -3.24 -13.96 -0.83
C CYS A 56 -3.17 -15.04 0.27
N THR A 57 -2.22 -15.95 0.20
CA THR A 57 -2.03 -16.98 1.25
C THR A 57 -1.67 -16.34 2.59
N ALA A 58 -0.70 -15.41 2.61
CA ALA A 58 -0.30 -14.74 3.84
C ALA A 58 -1.46 -13.91 4.43
N VAL A 59 -2.15 -13.14 3.60
CA VAL A 59 -3.34 -12.37 4.00
C VAL A 59 -4.43 -13.29 4.58
N ALA A 60 -4.70 -14.43 3.94
CA ALA A 60 -5.69 -15.39 4.44
C ALA A 60 -5.28 -15.96 5.81
N VAL A 61 -4.01 -16.28 5.99
CA VAL A 61 -3.49 -16.74 7.28
C VAL A 61 -3.64 -15.66 8.36
N GLU A 62 -3.26 -14.42 8.08
CA GLU A 62 -3.41 -13.30 9.02
C GLU A 62 -4.88 -13.07 9.41
N LEU A 63 -5.80 -13.13 8.44
CA LEU A 63 -7.23 -12.98 8.70
C LEU A 63 -7.78 -14.12 9.54
N LEU A 64 -7.37 -15.36 9.26
CA LEU A 64 -7.76 -16.54 10.07
C LEU A 64 -7.24 -16.45 11.50
N VAL A 65 -5.97 -16.08 11.68
CA VAL A 65 -5.38 -15.87 13.01
C VAL A 65 -6.11 -14.73 13.74
N SER A 66 -6.37 -13.61 13.07
CA SER A 66 -7.10 -12.49 13.64
C SER A 66 -8.52 -12.88 14.07
N LEU A 67 -9.21 -13.66 13.23
CA LEU A 67 -10.54 -14.18 13.53
C LEU A 67 -10.51 -15.15 14.72
N ALA A 68 -9.52 -16.01 14.78
CA ALA A 68 -9.37 -16.97 15.89
C ALA A 68 -9.08 -16.27 17.23
N LEU A 69 -8.28 -15.18 17.22
CA LEU A 69 -7.92 -14.42 18.42
C LEU A 69 -8.98 -13.43 18.88
N ALA A 70 -9.54 -12.66 17.94
CA ALA A 70 -10.47 -11.57 18.25
C ALA A 70 -11.95 -11.96 18.11
N GLY A 71 -12.23 -13.05 17.45
CA GLY A 71 -13.58 -13.49 17.11
C GLY A 71 -14.29 -12.56 16.11
N PRO A 72 -15.51 -12.93 15.65
CA PRO A 72 -16.28 -12.12 14.70
C PRO A 72 -16.60 -10.72 15.22
N GLY A 73 -16.88 -10.59 16.53
CA GLY A 73 -17.17 -9.31 17.17
C GLY A 73 -15.96 -8.37 17.20
N GLY A 74 -14.75 -8.90 17.40
CA GLY A 74 -13.51 -8.14 17.33
C GLY A 74 -13.23 -7.62 15.92
N MET A 75 -13.44 -8.47 14.92
CA MET A 75 -13.32 -8.08 13.50
C MET A 75 -14.31 -6.97 13.13
N ALA A 76 -15.58 -7.09 13.53
CA ALA A 76 -16.58 -6.06 13.28
C ALA A 76 -16.21 -4.71 13.92
N ARG A 77 -15.70 -4.71 15.16
CA ARG A 77 -15.21 -3.49 15.83
C ARG A 77 -14.01 -2.88 15.10
N TYR A 78 -13.09 -3.70 14.62
CA TYR A 78 -11.94 -3.22 13.86
C TYR A 78 -12.38 -2.52 12.56
N PHE A 79 -13.30 -3.11 11.80
CA PHE A 79 -13.85 -2.47 10.60
C PHE A 79 -14.61 -1.18 10.91
N ALA A 80 -15.37 -1.14 12.01
CA ALA A 80 -16.01 0.09 12.46
C ALA A 80 -15.00 1.19 12.81
N LEU A 81 -13.90 0.85 13.46
CA LEU A 81 -12.80 1.79 13.74
C LEU A 81 -12.15 2.32 12.48
N LEU A 82 -11.95 1.49 11.45
CA LEU A 82 -11.40 1.95 10.17
C LEU A 82 -12.29 2.97 9.48
N GLN A 83 -13.63 2.84 9.63
CA GLN A 83 -14.58 3.81 9.09
C GLN A 83 -14.63 5.11 9.90
N MET A 84 -14.26 5.08 11.18
CA MET A 84 -14.25 6.25 12.07
C MET A 84 -12.96 7.08 11.97
N ASN A 85 -11.99 6.66 11.17
CA ASN A 85 -10.64 7.24 11.12
C ASN A 85 -10.58 8.67 10.57
N ASP A 86 -11.71 9.22 10.09
CA ASP A 86 -11.85 10.62 9.67
C ASP A 86 -12.30 11.56 10.81
N LEU A 87 -12.26 11.11 12.07
CA LEU A 87 -12.57 11.98 13.20
C LEU A 87 -11.45 13.03 13.37
N PRO A 88 -11.79 14.35 13.34
CA PRO A 88 -10.81 15.45 13.40
C PRO A 88 -9.90 15.42 14.63
N ARG A 89 -10.29 14.69 15.68
CA ARG A 89 -9.55 14.59 16.95
C ARG A 89 -8.45 13.52 16.96
N LEU A 90 -8.45 12.60 15.99
CA LEU A 90 -7.51 11.47 15.93
C LEU A 90 -6.55 11.55 14.73
N SER A 91 -6.83 12.42 13.77
CA SER A 91 -5.97 12.64 12.61
C SER A 91 -5.03 13.81 12.88
N PRO A 92 -3.71 13.64 12.72
CA PRO A 92 -2.80 14.78 12.57
C PRO A 92 -3.26 15.66 11.42
N SER A 93 -2.84 16.94 11.44
CA SER A 93 -3.20 17.93 10.42
C SER A 93 -3.02 17.37 9.01
N PRO A 94 -4.08 17.34 8.18
CA PRO A 94 -4.02 16.74 6.83
C PRO A 94 -2.95 17.36 5.93
N GLU A 95 -2.56 18.60 6.21
CA GLU A 95 -1.50 19.33 5.49
C GLU A 95 -0.12 18.70 5.67
N LEU A 96 0.09 17.89 6.74
CA LEU A 96 1.32 17.15 6.97
C LEU A 96 1.40 15.82 6.20
N MET A 97 0.37 15.48 5.44
CA MET A 97 0.37 14.27 4.62
C MET A 97 1.26 14.46 3.39
N ILE A 98 2.05 13.44 3.06
CA ILE A 98 2.98 13.42 1.92
C ILE A 98 2.38 12.77 0.67
N ASN A 99 1.06 12.82 0.53
CA ASN A 99 0.30 12.23 -0.57
C ASN A 99 -0.41 13.30 -1.41
N VAL A 100 -1.16 12.89 -2.43
CA VAL A 100 -1.89 13.83 -3.29
C VAL A 100 -2.97 14.61 -2.54
N ARG A 101 -3.54 14.08 -1.45
CA ARG A 101 -4.49 14.79 -0.61
C ARG A 101 -3.81 15.95 0.14
N GLY A 102 -2.66 15.67 0.78
CA GLY A 102 -1.89 16.70 1.47
C GLY A 102 -1.40 17.80 0.50
N LEU A 103 -0.96 17.40 -0.70
CA LEU A 103 -0.59 18.36 -1.74
C LEU A 103 -1.77 19.25 -2.15
N ALA A 104 -2.94 18.66 -2.41
CA ALA A 104 -4.14 19.43 -2.78
C ALA A 104 -4.54 20.42 -1.68
N LEU A 105 -4.54 20.01 -0.43
CA LEU A 105 -4.84 20.87 0.72
C LEU A 105 -3.84 22.02 0.87
N ASN A 106 -2.54 21.75 0.75
CA ASN A 106 -1.49 22.77 0.82
C ASN A 106 -1.57 23.79 -0.34
N LEU A 107 -2.16 23.39 -1.47
CA LEU A 107 -2.43 24.30 -2.61
C LEU A 107 -3.78 25.02 -2.50
N GLY A 108 -4.49 24.87 -1.38
CA GLY A 108 -5.81 25.49 -1.18
C GLY A 108 -6.93 24.80 -1.99
N MET A 109 -6.69 23.61 -2.53
CA MET A 109 -7.66 22.84 -3.32
C MET A 109 -8.37 21.81 -2.45
N ASP A 110 -9.12 22.25 -1.44
CA ASP A 110 -9.89 21.35 -0.55
C ASP A 110 -11.16 20.84 -1.26
N SER A 111 -10.96 19.94 -2.23
CA SER A 111 -12.04 19.31 -2.98
C SER A 111 -11.81 17.81 -3.12
N MET A 112 -12.80 17.01 -2.72
CA MET A 112 -12.77 15.56 -2.95
C MET A 112 -12.64 15.20 -4.43
N ALA A 113 -13.22 16.01 -5.32
CA ALA A 113 -13.11 15.81 -6.77
C ALA A 113 -11.66 15.99 -7.25
N VAL A 114 -10.96 17.04 -6.79
CA VAL A 114 -9.55 17.28 -7.13
C VAL A 114 -8.68 16.14 -6.60
N THR A 115 -8.83 15.77 -5.33
CA THR A 115 -8.10 14.65 -4.75
C THR A 115 -8.37 13.34 -5.50
N GLY A 116 -9.62 13.09 -5.89
CA GLY A 116 -9.99 11.93 -6.68
C GLY A 116 -9.31 11.89 -8.05
N VAL A 117 -9.32 13.00 -8.78
CA VAL A 117 -8.64 13.12 -10.08
C VAL A 117 -7.13 12.89 -9.96
N LEU A 118 -6.49 13.49 -8.96
CA LEU A 118 -5.06 13.30 -8.70
C LEU A 118 -4.74 11.85 -8.33
N THR A 119 -5.57 11.21 -7.51
CA THR A 119 -5.42 9.79 -7.16
C THR A 119 -5.54 8.90 -8.39
N VAL A 120 -6.53 9.12 -9.26
CA VAL A 120 -6.67 8.39 -10.52
C VAL A 120 -5.46 8.61 -11.43
N ALA A 121 -4.94 9.83 -11.53
CA ALA A 121 -3.73 10.11 -12.29
C ALA A 121 -2.53 9.31 -11.75
N VAL A 122 -2.34 9.25 -10.41
CA VAL A 122 -1.28 8.43 -9.79
C VAL A 122 -1.45 6.95 -10.12
N VAL A 123 -2.67 6.41 -10.06
CA VAL A 123 -2.95 5.00 -10.41
C VAL A 123 -2.56 4.73 -11.88
N ILE A 124 -2.97 5.60 -12.80
CA ILE A 124 -2.66 5.46 -14.24
C ILE A 124 -1.14 5.55 -14.47
N LEU A 125 -0.46 6.51 -13.87
CA LEU A 125 0.99 6.68 -14.00
C LEU A 125 1.74 5.48 -13.42
N THR A 126 1.30 4.96 -12.27
CA THR A 126 1.86 3.75 -11.67
C THR A 126 1.67 2.54 -12.59
N ALA A 127 0.47 2.37 -13.14
CA ALA A 127 0.18 1.30 -14.09
C ALA A 127 1.08 1.39 -15.33
N ALA A 128 1.22 2.58 -15.91
CA ALA A 128 2.10 2.84 -17.05
C ALA A 128 3.57 2.57 -16.72
N ALA A 129 4.04 3.02 -15.55
CA ALA A 129 5.40 2.80 -15.08
C ALA A 129 5.69 1.31 -14.81
N CYS A 130 4.68 0.53 -14.43
CA CYS A 130 4.79 -0.93 -14.25
C CYS A 130 4.75 -1.69 -15.58
N TRP A 131 4.23 -1.12 -16.65
CA TRP A 131 4.05 -1.82 -17.92
C TRP A 131 5.40 -2.23 -18.52
N ARG A 132 5.60 -3.55 -18.70
CA ARG A 132 6.86 -4.12 -19.24
C ARG A 132 8.14 -3.65 -18.52
N ALA A 133 8.01 -3.21 -17.28
CA ALA A 133 9.12 -2.66 -16.51
C ALA A 133 10.03 -3.77 -15.94
N PRO A 134 11.34 -3.52 -15.79
CA PRO A 134 12.22 -4.40 -15.06
C PRO A 134 11.84 -4.42 -13.56
N LEU A 135 12.29 -5.46 -12.84
CA LEU A 135 11.88 -5.72 -11.46
C LEU A 135 12.00 -4.48 -10.54
N TRP A 136 13.15 -3.82 -10.53
CA TRP A 136 13.39 -2.66 -9.67
C TRP A 136 12.43 -1.50 -9.95
N ARG A 137 12.13 -1.26 -11.23
CA ARG A 137 11.26 -0.14 -11.66
C ARG A 137 9.81 -0.33 -11.24
N TRP A 138 9.22 -1.52 -11.47
CA TRP A 138 7.84 -1.73 -11.07
C TRP A 138 7.67 -1.84 -9.54
N VAL A 139 8.67 -2.37 -8.82
CA VAL A 139 8.70 -2.36 -7.34
C VAL A 139 8.71 -0.93 -6.82
N ALA A 140 9.61 -0.08 -7.35
CA ALA A 140 9.67 1.33 -6.98
C ALA A 140 8.36 2.05 -7.32
N ALA A 141 7.83 1.85 -8.54
CA ALA A 141 6.57 2.47 -8.98
C ALA A 141 5.38 2.05 -8.11
N ALA A 142 5.25 0.76 -7.77
CA ALA A 142 4.17 0.26 -6.91
C ALA A 142 4.26 0.84 -5.49
N SER A 143 5.47 0.94 -4.94
CA SER A 143 5.69 1.51 -3.60
C SER A 143 5.38 3.00 -3.55
N SER A 144 5.97 3.79 -4.47
CA SER A 144 5.76 5.23 -4.54
C SER A 144 4.31 5.58 -4.87
N GLY A 145 3.72 4.87 -5.84
CA GLY A 145 2.32 5.06 -6.22
C GLY A 145 1.37 4.75 -5.07
N SER A 146 1.63 3.69 -4.28
CA SER A 146 0.84 3.39 -3.09
C SER A 146 0.88 4.52 -2.08
N LEU A 147 2.08 5.07 -1.77
CA LEU A 147 2.24 6.21 -0.87
C LEU A 147 1.44 7.44 -1.34
N LEU A 148 1.50 7.74 -2.64
CA LEU A 148 0.85 8.92 -3.19
C LEU A 148 -0.67 8.78 -3.31
N ALA A 149 -1.16 7.57 -3.62
CA ALA A 149 -2.59 7.32 -3.87
C ALA A 149 -3.42 7.17 -2.59
N VAL A 150 -2.80 6.84 -1.47
CA VAL A 150 -3.51 6.57 -0.22
C VAL A 150 -3.96 7.84 0.47
N PRO A 151 -5.20 7.90 1.03
CA PRO A 151 -5.72 9.12 1.66
C PRO A 151 -5.00 9.51 2.96
N HIS A 152 -4.32 8.58 3.65
CA HIS A 152 -3.68 8.81 4.95
C HIS A 152 -2.24 8.28 4.95
N VAL A 153 -1.26 9.16 4.70
CA VAL A 153 0.19 8.86 4.77
C VAL A 153 0.92 10.03 5.42
N TYR A 154 1.76 9.74 6.37
CA TYR A 154 2.51 10.73 7.12
C TYR A 154 4.02 10.63 6.87
N GLY A 155 4.77 11.65 7.29
CA GLY A 155 6.21 11.77 7.05
C GLY A 155 7.05 10.55 7.49
N TYR A 156 6.62 9.81 8.53
CA TYR A 156 7.31 8.59 8.95
C TYR A 156 7.17 7.41 7.97
N ASP A 157 6.17 7.44 7.10
CA ASP A 157 5.99 6.45 6.03
C ASP A 157 6.88 6.76 4.80
N ALA A 158 7.40 8.00 4.70
CA ALA A 158 8.29 8.44 3.61
C ALA A 158 9.60 7.64 3.51
N GLY A 159 9.98 6.92 4.57
CA GLY A 159 11.11 6.00 4.53
C GLY A 159 11.05 4.96 3.40
N LEU A 160 9.87 4.71 2.82
CA LEU A 160 9.71 3.86 1.63
C LEU A 160 10.31 4.48 0.37
N LEU A 161 10.39 5.80 0.27
CA LEU A 161 10.96 6.50 -0.89
C LEU A 161 12.49 6.46 -0.91
N LEU A 162 13.13 6.03 0.19
CA LEU A 162 14.58 5.89 0.28
C LEU A 162 15.08 4.54 -0.25
N ILE A 163 14.18 3.69 -0.76
CA ILE A 163 14.54 2.41 -1.37
C ILE A 163 14.92 2.70 -2.84
N PRO A 164 16.18 2.47 -3.23
CA PRO A 164 16.67 2.70 -4.59
C PRO A 164 16.10 1.69 -5.59
#